data_f29aa1e2707e7e68272f58ca71c5445b
#
_entry.id   f29aa1e2707e7e68272f58ca71c5445b
#
_cell.length_a   1.000
_cell.length_b   1.000
_cell.length_c   1.000
_cell.angle_alpha   90.00
_cell.angle_beta   90.00
_cell.angle_gamma   90.00
#
_symmetry.space_group_name_H-M   'P 1'
#
loop_
_entity.id
_entity.type
_entity.pdbx_description
1 polymer ?
#
loop_
_entity_poly.entity_id
_entity_poly.type
_entity_poly.pdbx_seq_one_letter_code
_entity_poly.pdbx_strand_id
1 'polypeptide(L)'
;MILVKWRNKLITVILLLFIFLELFSIYKIATMATFELKQTIFTYELGQEVSQNIDDYVICPDRIKKSLTLNLNRVNLNKVGNYNASIEYAGRDYDFKIKIVDTKKPTVKLKKLVYYVNPNQPLYAKNTVAEVNDASLTQIYFLKKENSEELVKEKTYEKVGTYIERVVVRDEQGNTSFPMRIKVIVANELVVPVIKGAEDKVIHLGDNFNVREGVTAYDNEDGDLTNKIVVTGKVQTNAVGRYTLTYTVSDSSKNMAKVTRVVEVIE
;
A
#
# COMPACT_ATOMS: atom_id res chain seq x y z
N MET A 1 12.70 56.76 78.24
CA MET A 1 12.75 55.28 78.47
C MET A 1 11.59 54.56 77.75
N ILE A 2 10.42 55.07 77.60
CA ILE A 2 9.23 54.44 76.98
C ILE A 2 9.38 54.34 75.43
N LEU A 3 9.87 55.38 74.75
CA LEU A 3 10.04 55.43 73.29
C LEU A 3 11.05 54.41 72.75
N VAL A 4 12.13 54.08 73.49
CA VAL A 4 13.11 53.09 73.12
C VAL A 4 12.52 51.65 73.18
N LYS A 5 11.68 51.39 74.24
CA LYS A 5 10.98 50.11 74.35
C LYS A 5 10.00 49.86 73.24
N TRP A 6 9.29 50.89 72.74
CA TRP A 6 8.38 50.81 71.61
C TRP A 6 9.13 50.59 70.30
N ARG A 7 10.24 51.31 70.05
CA ARG A 7 11.06 51.15 68.89
C ARG A 7 11.66 49.73 68.82
N ASN A 8 12.13 49.16 69.88
CA ASN A 8 12.64 47.82 69.92
C ASN A 8 11.54 46.75 69.70
N LYS A 9 10.33 46.96 70.23
CA LYS A 9 9.18 46.11 69.95
C LYS A 9 8.80 46.15 68.44
N LEU A 10 8.80 47.35 67.88
CA LEU A 10 8.49 47.51 66.43
C LEU A 10 9.53 46.80 65.55
N ILE A 11 10.83 46.96 65.85
CA ILE A 11 11.91 46.27 65.18
C ILE A 11 11.77 44.75 65.29
N THR A 12 11.46 44.24 66.45
CA THR A 12 11.21 42.79 66.70
C THR A 12 10.06 42.27 65.86
N VAL A 13 8.94 43.01 65.76
CA VAL A 13 7.77 42.62 64.94
C VAL A 13 8.10 42.61 63.46
N ILE A 14 8.85 43.61 63.00
CA ILE A 14 9.29 43.66 61.57
C ILE A 14 10.22 42.46 61.24
N LEU A 15 11.18 42.15 62.14
CA LEU A 15 12.05 41.00 61.98
C LEU A 15 11.27 39.68 61.98
N LEU A 16 10.31 39.52 62.87
CA LEU A 16 9.43 38.32 62.86
C LEU A 16 8.60 38.21 61.60
N LEU A 17 8.12 39.31 61.06
CA LEU A 17 7.39 39.37 59.79
C LEU A 17 8.29 38.98 58.61
N PHE A 18 9.55 39.45 58.58
CA PHE A 18 10.52 39.08 57.60
C PHE A 18 10.85 37.58 57.66
N ILE A 19 11.12 37.04 58.84
CA ILE A 19 11.40 35.62 59.04
C ILE A 19 10.15 34.78 58.61
N PHE A 20 8.94 35.22 58.92
CA PHE A 20 7.72 34.56 58.50
C PHE A 20 7.57 34.58 56.97
N LEU A 21 7.87 35.69 56.30
CA LEU A 21 7.83 35.81 54.83
C LEU A 21 8.89 34.91 54.13
N GLU A 22 10.07 34.84 54.72
CA GLU A 22 11.12 33.94 54.19
C GLU A 22 10.76 32.46 54.41
N LEU A 23 10.29 32.09 55.59
CA LEU A 23 9.84 30.73 55.89
C LEU A 23 8.63 30.36 55.05
N PHE A 24 7.71 31.28 54.77
CA PHE A 24 6.57 31.08 53.89
C PHE A 24 7.01 30.93 52.45
N SER A 25 8.02 31.69 52.00
CA SER A 25 8.63 31.57 50.68
C SER A 25 9.33 30.21 50.50
N ILE A 26 10.13 29.81 51.51
CA ILE A 26 10.80 28.50 51.55
C ILE A 26 9.77 27.37 51.61
N TYR A 27 8.71 27.48 52.40
CA TYR A 27 7.61 26.53 52.46
C TYR A 27 6.90 26.43 51.11
N LYS A 28 6.65 27.55 50.43
CA LYS A 28 6.02 27.60 49.10
C LYS A 28 6.91 26.97 48.05
N ILE A 29 8.22 27.19 48.09
CA ILE A 29 9.19 26.54 47.20
C ILE A 29 9.29 25.04 47.50
N ALA A 30 9.37 24.64 48.78
CA ALA A 30 9.46 23.23 49.17
C ALA A 30 8.15 22.44 48.95
N THR A 31 6.98 23.15 48.95
CA THR A 31 5.68 22.55 48.65
C THR A 31 5.28 22.72 47.17
N MET A 32 6.01 23.48 46.37
CA MET A 32 5.86 23.44 44.93
C MET A 32 6.12 22.01 44.47
N ALA A 33 5.03 21.32 44.17
CA ALA A 33 5.09 20.01 43.62
C ALA A 33 5.77 20.14 42.27
N THR A 34 6.90 19.53 42.15
CA THR A 34 7.66 19.48 40.90
C THR A 34 7.28 18.20 40.15
N PHE A 35 7.23 18.30 38.84
CA PHE A 35 7.23 17.14 37.96
C PHE A 35 8.49 17.15 37.12
N GLU A 36 8.87 16.01 36.57
CA GLU A 36 9.98 15.84 35.66
C GLU A 36 9.48 15.25 34.36
N LEU A 37 9.94 15.78 33.22
CA LEU A 37 9.69 15.16 31.94
C LEU A 37 10.51 13.86 31.84
N LYS A 38 9.87 12.76 31.48
CA LYS A 38 10.55 11.46 31.25
C LYS A 38 11.57 11.55 30.13
N GLN A 39 11.28 12.37 29.13
CA GLN A 39 12.14 12.63 27.98
C GLN A 39 11.89 14.04 27.44
N THR A 40 12.85 14.58 26.71
CA THR A 40 12.70 15.85 25.99
C THR A 40 12.20 15.66 24.55
N ILE A 41 12.28 14.43 24.03
CA ILE A 41 11.81 14.03 22.69
C ILE A 41 11.13 12.67 22.81
N PHE A 42 9.87 12.60 22.43
CA PHE A 42 9.08 11.36 22.32
C PHE A 42 8.93 11.01 20.84
N THR A 43 9.25 9.79 20.48
CA THR A 43 9.22 9.35 19.07
C THR A 43 8.04 8.41 18.84
N TYR A 44 7.29 8.66 17.76
CA TYR A 44 6.14 7.87 17.32
C TYR A 44 6.26 7.58 15.81
N GLU A 45 5.77 6.43 15.41
CA GLU A 45 5.66 6.09 13.98
C GLU A 45 4.52 6.87 13.31
N LEU A 46 4.69 7.20 12.04
CA LEU A 46 3.65 7.79 11.22
C LEU A 46 2.40 6.89 11.21
N GLY A 47 1.23 7.48 11.41
CA GLY A 47 -0.04 6.76 11.56
C GLY A 47 -0.25 6.09 12.92
N GLN A 48 0.69 6.19 13.86
CA GLN A 48 0.51 5.75 15.24
C GLN A 48 -0.21 6.84 16.05
N GLU A 49 -1.11 6.43 16.94
CA GLU A 49 -1.70 7.37 17.90
C GLU A 49 -0.65 7.86 18.90
N VAL A 50 -0.58 9.16 19.09
CA VAL A 50 0.23 9.78 20.15
C VAL A 50 -0.56 9.74 21.44
N SER A 51 0.07 9.25 22.51
CA SER A 51 -0.59 9.10 23.80
C SER A 51 -1.17 10.43 24.32
N GLN A 52 -2.40 10.37 24.78
CA GLN A 52 -3.05 11.47 25.49
C GLN A 52 -2.91 11.34 27.02
N ASN A 53 -2.27 10.27 27.48
CA ASN A 53 -2.07 10.05 28.90
C ASN A 53 -0.85 10.82 29.40
N ILE A 54 -1.06 11.73 30.35
CA ILE A 54 0.00 12.56 30.94
C ILE A 54 1.11 11.70 31.58
N ASP A 55 0.74 10.52 32.09
CA ASP A 55 1.68 9.60 32.74
C ASP A 55 2.77 9.08 31.80
N ASP A 56 2.54 9.12 30.49
CA ASP A 56 3.54 8.71 29.51
C ASP A 56 4.66 9.74 29.34
N TYR A 57 4.40 10.98 29.71
CA TYR A 57 5.31 12.12 29.52
C TYR A 57 6.07 12.55 30.77
N VAL A 58 5.47 12.35 31.96
CA VAL A 58 6.02 12.90 33.20
C VAL A 58 6.18 11.87 34.31
N ILE A 59 7.07 12.16 35.21
CA ILE A 59 7.16 11.60 36.56
C ILE A 59 6.67 12.68 37.52
N CYS A 60 5.54 12.45 38.19
CA CYS A 60 4.98 13.41 39.12
C CYS A 60 4.19 12.73 40.25
N PRO A 61 4.07 13.36 41.42
CA PRO A 61 3.16 12.91 42.46
C PRO A 61 1.69 13.00 42.00
N ASP A 62 0.84 12.07 42.42
CA ASP A 62 -0.58 12.03 42.06
C ASP A 62 -1.36 13.31 42.39
N ARG A 63 -0.95 14.01 43.46
CA ARG A 63 -1.58 15.26 43.89
C ARG A 63 -1.53 16.39 42.86
N ILE A 64 -0.47 16.41 41.97
CA ILE A 64 -0.33 17.46 40.96
C ILE A 64 -0.75 16.99 39.55
N LYS A 65 -0.86 15.68 39.34
CA LYS A 65 -1.22 15.11 38.06
C LYS A 65 -2.49 15.72 37.45
N LYS A 66 -3.51 15.95 38.28
CA LYS A 66 -4.79 16.57 37.88
C LYS A 66 -4.66 18.05 37.47
N SER A 67 -3.54 18.70 37.83
CA SER A 67 -3.25 20.10 37.53
C SER A 67 -2.33 20.26 36.32
N LEU A 68 -1.90 19.15 35.69
CA LEU A 68 -1.11 19.15 34.48
C LEU A 68 -2.04 19.08 33.28
N THR A 69 -1.80 19.93 32.27
CA THR A 69 -2.53 19.93 31.02
C THR A 69 -1.55 19.63 29.88
N LEU A 70 -1.76 18.50 29.18
CA LEU A 70 -0.99 18.12 28.01
C LEU A 70 -1.49 18.87 26.78
N ASN A 71 -0.58 19.58 26.09
CA ASN A 71 -0.90 20.31 24.86
C ASN A 71 -0.14 19.73 23.67
N LEU A 72 -0.88 19.02 22.81
CA LEU A 72 -0.41 18.41 21.57
C LEU A 72 -0.96 19.11 20.32
N ASN A 73 -1.61 20.27 20.43
CA ASN A 73 -2.34 20.94 19.35
C ASN A 73 -1.47 21.29 18.12
N ARG A 74 -0.14 21.38 18.31
CA ARG A 74 0.82 21.69 17.23
C ARG A 74 1.39 20.44 16.56
N VAL A 75 0.99 19.24 16.99
CA VAL A 75 1.51 17.98 16.48
C VAL A 75 0.70 17.54 15.26
N ASN A 76 1.37 17.40 14.11
CA ASN A 76 0.76 16.82 12.92
C ASN A 76 1.11 15.33 12.83
N LEU A 77 0.15 14.49 13.16
CA LEU A 77 0.30 13.02 13.19
C LEU A 77 0.41 12.39 11.80
N ASN A 78 0.05 13.13 10.75
CA ASN A 78 0.03 12.64 9.37
C ASN A 78 1.27 13.07 8.57
N LYS A 79 2.28 13.62 9.24
CA LYS A 79 3.50 14.09 8.56
C LYS A 79 4.72 13.85 9.42
N VAL A 80 5.75 13.25 8.83
CA VAL A 80 7.08 13.11 9.44
C VAL A 80 7.64 14.48 9.80
N GLY A 81 8.18 14.62 11.01
CA GLY A 81 8.72 15.90 11.47
C GLY A 81 8.94 15.96 12.98
N ASN A 82 9.45 17.12 13.44
CA ASN A 82 9.61 17.44 14.84
C ASN A 82 8.58 18.52 15.19
N TYR A 83 7.75 18.25 16.16
CA TYR A 83 6.66 19.12 16.60
C TYR A 83 6.87 19.54 18.04
N ASN A 84 6.57 20.81 18.35
CA ASN A 84 6.59 21.30 19.72
C ASN A 84 5.29 20.88 20.42
N ALA A 85 5.46 20.41 21.64
CA ALA A 85 4.40 20.07 22.57
C ALA A 85 4.75 20.66 23.93
N SER A 86 3.79 20.83 24.82
CA SER A 86 4.03 21.34 26.15
C SER A 86 3.12 20.69 27.18
N ILE A 87 3.56 20.78 28.43
CA ILE A 87 2.73 20.52 29.61
C ILE A 87 2.58 21.84 30.33
N GLU A 88 1.34 22.28 30.47
CA GLU A 88 1.01 23.45 31.27
C GLU A 88 0.87 23.06 32.74
N TYR A 89 1.56 23.81 33.63
CA TYR A 89 1.44 23.70 35.08
C TYR A 89 1.64 25.06 35.74
N ALA A 90 0.70 25.43 36.58
CA ALA A 90 0.71 26.70 37.34
C ALA A 90 0.92 27.94 36.44
N GLY A 91 0.32 27.96 35.22
CA GLY A 91 0.40 29.05 34.28
C GLY A 91 1.74 29.13 33.52
N ARG A 92 2.53 28.08 33.51
CA ARG A 92 3.79 27.97 32.77
C ARG A 92 3.79 26.77 31.86
N ASP A 93 4.31 26.92 30.65
CA ASP A 93 4.54 25.85 29.70
C ASP A 93 5.92 25.23 29.91
N TYR A 94 5.95 23.89 29.90
CA TYR A 94 7.15 23.05 29.93
C TYR A 94 7.24 22.33 28.59
N ASP A 95 8.11 22.86 27.72
CA ASP A 95 8.22 22.42 26.33
C ASP A 95 8.95 21.10 26.20
N PHE A 96 8.48 20.27 25.29
CA PHE A 96 9.14 19.06 24.81
C PHE A 96 8.85 18.86 23.31
N LYS A 97 9.40 17.82 22.70
CA LYS A 97 9.18 17.54 21.28
C LYS A 97 8.52 16.18 21.07
N ILE A 98 7.60 16.16 20.13
CA ILE A 98 7.11 14.93 19.51
C ILE A 98 7.81 14.79 18.14
N LYS A 99 8.53 13.69 17.96
CA LYS A 99 9.16 13.33 16.70
C LYS A 99 8.33 12.25 16.00
N ILE A 100 7.73 12.59 14.88
CA ILE A 100 7.04 11.61 14.02
C ILE A 100 8.07 11.11 12.99
N VAL A 101 8.25 9.81 12.93
CA VAL A 101 9.14 9.10 12.00
C VAL A 101 8.33 8.10 11.19
N ASP A 102 8.87 7.70 10.04
CA ASP A 102 8.39 6.56 9.30
C ASP A 102 9.58 5.66 9.00
N THR A 103 9.65 4.54 9.69
CA THR A 103 10.73 3.55 9.57
C THR A 103 10.20 2.21 9.06
N LYS A 104 8.90 2.12 8.82
CA LYS A 104 8.24 0.90 8.35
C LYS A 104 8.42 0.75 6.85
N LYS A 105 8.64 -0.49 6.43
CA LYS A 105 8.70 -0.82 5.00
C LYS A 105 7.31 -1.02 4.45
N PRO A 106 7.01 -0.53 3.23
CA PRO A 106 5.78 -0.83 2.54
C PRO A 106 5.52 -2.33 2.42
N THR A 107 4.29 -2.77 2.60
CA THR A 107 3.86 -4.12 2.27
C THR A 107 3.12 -4.13 0.93
N VAL A 108 3.31 -5.20 0.14
CA VAL A 108 2.92 -5.22 -1.28
C VAL A 108 2.18 -6.50 -1.60
N LYS A 109 1.10 -6.37 -2.38
CA LYS A 109 0.37 -7.49 -3.00
C LYS A 109 0.44 -7.35 -4.51
N LEU A 110 0.97 -8.36 -5.19
CA LEU A 110 1.04 -8.41 -6.64
C LEU A 110 -0.34 -8.70 -7.26
N LYS A 111 -0.60 -8.15 -8.46
CA LYS A 111 -1.79 -8.49 -9.27
C LYS A 111 -1.71 -9.91 -9.83
N LYS A 112 -0.54 -10.26 -10.37
CA LYS A 112 -0.25 -11.53 -11.03
C LYS A 112 1.20 -11.90 -10.79
N LEU A 113 1.52 -13.18 -10.93
CA LEU A 113 2.89 -13.70 -10.89
C LEU A 113 3.51 -13.85 -12.27
N VAL A 114 2.69 -13.84 -13.34
CA VAL A 114 3.14 -14.00 -14.74
C VAL A 114 2.54 -12.89 -15.58
N TYR A 115 3.39 -12.28 -16.38
CA TYR A 115 3.06 -11.21 -17.34
C TYR A 115 3.51 -11.62 -18.73
N TYR A 116 2.71 -11.30 -19.73
CA TYR A 116 3.00 -11.48 -21.13
C TYR A 116 3.16 -10.11 -21.77
N VAL A 117 4.20 -9.92 -22.55
CA VAL A 117 4.50 -8.66 -23.25
C VAL A 117 5.08 -8.97 -24.63
N ASN A 118 4.80 -8.11 -25.61
CA ASN A 118 5.44 -8.19 -26.91
C ASN A 118 6.86 -7.60 -26.85
N PRO A 119 7.80 -8.02 -27.72
CA PRO A 119 9.09 -7.39 -27.83
C PRO A 119 8.97 -5.87 -28.02
N ASN A 120 9.88 -5.13 -27.41
CA ASN A 120 9.94 -3.67 -27.46
C ASN A 120 8.73 -2.93 -26.85
N GLN A 121 7.80 -3.63 -26.19
CA GLN A 121 6.72 -3.00 -25.42
C GLN A 121 7.13 -2.85 -23.95
N PRO A 122 6.89 -1.67 -23.34
CA PRO A 122 7.26 -1.43 -21.95
C PRO A 122 6.29 -2.11 -20.98
N LEU A 123 6.82 -2.81 -19.99
CA LEU A 123 6.09 -3.24 -18.81
C LEU A 123 6.33 -2.22 -17.69
N TYR A 124 5.28 -1.56 -17.24
CA TYR A 124 5.34 -0.59 -16.15
C TYR A 124 5.21 -1.29 -14.79
N ALA A 125 6.11 -0.96 -13.85
CA ALA A 125 6.11 -1.56 -12.51
C ALA A 125 4.76 -1.34 -11.78
N LYS A 126 4.16 -0.15 -11.89
CA LYS A 126 2.84 0.18 -11.31
C LYS A 126 1.71 -0.77 -11.75
N ASN A 127 1.84 -1.39 -12.92
CA ASN A 127 0.83 -2.31 -13.44
C ASN A 127 0.90 -3.69 -12.79
N THR A 128 1.98 -3.99 -12.04
CA THR A 128 2.22 -5.31 -11.44
C THR A 128 1.69 -5.43 -10.00
N VAL A 129 1.39 -4.30 -9.35
CA VAL A 129 0.94 -4.25 -7.95
C VAL A 129 -0.56 -4.05 -7.87
N ALA A 130 -1.23 -4.84 -7.04
CA ALA A 130 -2.66 -4.73 -6.75
C ALA A 130 -2.92 -3.78 -5.59
N GLU A 131 -2.09 -3.88 -4.54
CA GLU A 131 -2.30 -3.17 -3.29
C GLU A 131 -0.95 -2.88 -2.64
N VAL A 132 -0.84 -1.70 -2.05
CA VAL A 132 0.27 -1.28 -1.19
C VAL A 132 -0.32 -0.82 0.13
N ASN A 133 0.24 -1.28 1.23
CA ASN A 133 -0.11 -0.79 2.55
C ASN A 133 1.12 -0.13 3.18
N ASP A 134 0.99 1.17 3.39
CA ASP A 134 2.00 2.06 3.98
C ASP A 134 1.34 3.31 4.54
N ALA A 135 1.98 3.96 5.51
CA ALA A 135 1.48 5.19 6.13
C ALA A 135 1.81 6.45 5.31
N SER A 136 2.80 6.37 4.42
CA SER A 136 3.23 7.48 3.56
C SER A 136 3.00 7.19 2.07
N LEU A 137 3.22 8.20 1.23
CA LEU A 137 3.10 8.03 -0.22
C LEU A 137 4.19 7.12 -0.75
N THR A 138 3.81 6.23 -1.67
CA THR A 138 4.69 5.21 -2.21
C THR A 138 4.82 5.27 -3.72
N GLN A 139 5.94 4.79 -4.25
CA GLN A 139 6.18 4.58 -5.67
C GLN A 139 6.65 3.15 -5.93
N ILE A 140 6.25 2.61 -7.09
CA ILE A 140 6.49 1.23 -7.47
C ILE A 140 7.57 1.18 -8.55
N TYR A 141 8.53 0.24 -8.41
CA TYR A 141 9.69 0.11 -9.26
C TYR A 141 10.00 -1.36 -9.56
N PHE A 142 10.79 -1.58 -10.61
CA PHE A 142 11.61 -2.78 -10.78
C PHE A 142 13.02 -2.52 -10.28
N LEU A 143 13.68 -3.54 -9.76
CA LEU A 143 15.15 -3.54 -9.69
C LEU A 143 15.71 -3.55 -11.12
N LYS A 144 16.64 -2.65 -11.43
CA LYS A 144 17.25 -2.59 -12.77
C LYS A 144 17.96 -3.89 -13.13
N LYS A 145 18.68 -4.48 -12.15
CA LYS A 145 19.31 -5.80 -12.22
C LYS A 145 19.05 -6.54 -10.90
N GLU A 146 19.21 -7.87 -10.89
CA GLU A 146 18.86 -8.72 -9.76
C GLU A 146 19.48 -8.29 -8.42
N ASN A 147 20.72 -7.80 -8.41
CA ASN A 147 21.43 -7.39 -7.19
C ASN A 147 21.76 -5.87 -7.20
N SER A 148 20.96 -5.06 -7.89
CA SER A 148 21.17 -3.62 -7.98
C SER A 148 20.24 -2.88 -7.03
N GLU A 149 20.74 -1.79 -6.45
CA GLU A 149 19.90 -0.82 -5.74
C GLU A 149 19.23 0.19 -6.69
N GLU A 150 19.60 0.14 -7.97
CA GLU A 150 19.05 1.03 -8.99
C GLU A 150 17.63 0.61 -9.37
N LEU A 151 16.71 1.57 -9.30
CA LEU A 151 15.28 1.38 -9.50
C LEU A 151 14.82 2.01 -10.82
N VAL A 152 13.98 1.28 -11.57
CA VAL A 152 13.37 1.76 -12.80
C VAL A 152 11.85 1.60 -12.75
N LYS A 153 11.13 2.52 -13.39
CA LYS A 153 9.65 2.50 -13.40
C LYS A 153 9.07 1.55 -14.44
N GLU A 154 9.87 1.20 -15.44
CA GLU A 154 9.48 0.33 -16.53
C GLU A 154 10.67 -0.50 -17.03
N LYS A 155 10.37 -1.60 -17.71
CA LYS A 155 11.33 -2.43 -18.44
C LYS A 155 10.81 -2.78 -19.81
N THR A 156 11.72 -2.80 -20.79
CA THR A 156 11.47 -3.20 -22.17
C THR A 156 12.38 -4.36 -22.51
N TYR A 157 11.88 -5.31 -23.30
CA TYR A 157 12.57 -6.54 -23.67
C TYR A 157 12.62 -6.64 -25.20
N GLU A 158 13.82 -6.72 -25.75
CA GLU A 158 14.01 -6.80 -27.21
C GLU A 158 13.86 -8.24 -27.74
N LYS A 159 14.20 -9.23 -26.91
CA LYS A 159 14.23 -10.64 -27.31
C LYS A 159 13.12 -11.44 -26.67
N VAL A 160 12.50 -12.31 -27.47
CA VAL A 160 11.58 -13.33 -26.96
C VAL A 160 12.28 -14.22 -25.93
N GLY A 161 11.56 -14.57 -24.86
CA GLY A 161 12.12 -15.38 -23.79
C GLY A 161 11.37 -15.23 -22.47
N THR A 162 11.92 -15.82 -21.44
CA THR A 162 11.38 -15.72 -20.08
C THR A 162 12.36 -14.97 -19.21
N TYR A 163 11.87 -13.93 -18.53
CA TYR A 163 12.63 -13.08 -17.64
C TYR A 163 12.05 -13.16 -16.24
N ILE A 164 12.91 -13.09 -15.24
CA ILE A 164 12.50 -13.00 -13.84
C ILE A 164 12.80 -11.59 -13.36
N GLU A 165 11.75 -10.89 -12.95
CA GLU A 165 11.86 -9.52 -12.50
C GLU A 165 11.53 -9.41 -11.01
N ARG A 166 12.04 -8.35 -10.39
CA ARG A 166 11.78 -8.04 -8.98
C ARG A 166 11.11 -6.68 -8.88
N VAL A 167 9.91 -6.70 -8.32
CA VAL A 167 9.11 -5.50 -8.03
C VAL A 167 9.37 -5.08 -6.60
N VAL A 168 9.60 -3.80 -6.39
CA VAL A 168 9.74 -3.18 -5.08
C VAL A 168 8.89 -1.92 -5.00
N VAL A 169 8.51 -1.56 -3.80
CA VAL A 169 7.82 -0.30 -3.49
C VAL A 169 8.67 0.49 -2.54
N ARG A 170 8.84 1.77 -2.79
CA ARG A 170 9.58 2.70 -1.94
C ARG A 170 8.68 3.83 -1.51
N ASP A 171 8.71 4.16 -0.22
CA ASP A 171 8.03 5.31 0.36
C ASP A 171 8.83 6.63 0.21
N GLU A 172 8.25 7.73 0.68
CA GLU A 172 8.89 9.05 0.65
C GLU A 172 10.09 9.17 1.60
N GLN A 173 10.18 8.35 2.62
CA GLN A 173 11.28 8.31 3.59
C GLN A 173 12.43 7.40 3.14
N GLY A 174 12.24 6.68 2.02
CA GLY A 174 13.23 5.80 1.43
C GLY A 174 13.15 4.35 1.90
N ASN A 175 12.18 3.98 2.76
CA ASN A 175 12.00 2.61 3.14
C ASN A 175 11.51 1.81 1.91
N THR A 176 12.10 0.64 1.69
CA THR A 176 11.82 -0.16 0.51
C THR A 176 11.29 -1.53 0.93
N SER A 177 10.21 -1.98 0.29
CA SER A 177 9.61 -3.29 0.51
C SER A 177 10.58 -4.43 0.22
N PHE A 178 10.27 -5.63 0.70
CA PHE A 178 10.95 -6.83 0.21
C PHE A 178 10.69 -7.00 -1.30
N PRO A 179 11.72 -7.41 -2.10
CA PRO A 179 11.57 -7.63 -3.53
C PRO A 179 10.61 -8.79 -3.82
N MET A 180 9.58 -8.53 -4.62
CA MET A 180 8.60 -9.54 -5.06
C MET A 180 8.95 -10.03 -6.47
N ARG A 181 9.00 -11.37 -6.66
CA ARG A 181 9.34 -11.97 -7.96
C ARG A 181 8.12 -12.10 -8.85
N ILE A 182 8.29 -11.69 -10.11
CA ILE A 182 7.36 -11.97 -11.20
C ILE A 182 8.08 -12.63 -12.36
N LYS A 183 7.35 -13.40 -13.16
CA LYS A 183 7.82 -13.95 -14.43
C LYS A 183 7.26 -13.08 -15.57
N VAL A 184 8.13 -12.66 -16.48
CA VAL A 184 7.75 -11.96 -17.71
C VAL A 184 8.06 -12.88 -18.87
N ILE A 185 7.02 -13.22 -19.65
CA ILE A 185 7.13 -14.02 -20.88
C ILE A 185 7.01 -13.03 -22.03
N VAL A 186 8.11 -12.93 -22.80
CA VAL A 186 8.17 -12.09 -23.99
C VAL A 186 7.95 -12.99 -25.21
N ALA A 187 6.89 -12.73 -25.96
CA ALA A 187 6.55 -13.47 -27.16
C ALA A 187 6.18 -12.48 -28.28
N ASN A 188 6.40 -12.87 -29.53
CA ASN A 188 6.15 -11.99 -30.68
C ASN A 188 4.67 -11.63 -30.82
N GLU A 189 3.81 -12.56 -30.40
CA GLU A 189 2.38 -12.38 -30.47
C GLU A 189 1.70 -13.04 -29.27
N LEU A 190 0.70 -12.36 -28.69
CA LEU A 190 -0.06 -12.79 -27.52
C LEU A 190 -1.56 -12.82 -27.81
N VAL A 191 -1.97 -12.42 -28.99
CA VAL A 191 -3.37 -12.44 -29.41
C VAL A 191 -3.69 -13.79 -30.02
N VAL A 192 -4.75 -14.45 -29.55
CA VAL A 192 -5.22 -15.70 -30.12
C VAL A 192 -6.16 -15.43 -31.29
N PRO A 193 -6.17 -16.26 -32.34
CA PRO A 193 -7.16 -16.16 -33.41
C PRO A 193 -8.59 -16.18 -32.90
N VAL A 194 -9.49 -15.57 -33.61
CA VAL A 194 -10.93 -15.56 -33.30
C VAL A 194 -11.66 -16.42 -34.33
N ILE A 195 -12.38 -17.47 -33.87
CA ILE A 195 -13.28 -18.28 -34.69
C ILE A 195 -14.69 -17.71 -34.57
N LYS A 196 -15.35 -17.49 -35.70
CA LYS A 196 -16.75 -17.04 -35.81
C LYS A 196 -17.58 -17.99 -36.62
N GLY A 197 -18.93 -17.94 -36.48
CA GLY A 197 -19.86 -18.71 -37.25
C GLY A 197 -19.97 -20.20 -36.84
N ALA A 198 -19.48 -20.52 -35.62
CA ALA A 198 -19.57 -21.87 -35.05
C ALA A 198 -20.64 -21.98 -33.93
N GLU A 199 -21.73 -21.26 -34.08
CA GLU A 199 -22.89 -21.33 -33.18
C GLU A 199 -23.62 -22.67 -33.35
N ASP A 200 -24.33 -23.10 -32.30
CA ASP A 200 -25.18 -24.33 -32.31
C ASP A 200 -26.23 -24.27 -33.43
N LYS A 201 -26.55 -25.42 -34.03
CA LYS A 201 -27.48 -25.52 -35.17
C LYS A 201 -28.42 -26.69 -35.00
N VAL A 202 -29.66 -26.49 -35.38
CA VAL A 202 -30.68 -27.56 -35.53
C VAL A 202 -30.88 -27.84 -37.00
N ILE A 203 -30.89 -29.11 -37.39
CA ILE A 203 -31.16 -29.60 -38.74
C ILE A 203 -32.18 -30.76 -38.71
N HIS A 204 -32.84 -31.06 -39.83
CA HIS A 204 -33.75 -32.20 -39.92
C HIS A 204 -33.03 -33.45 -40.42
N LEU A 205 -33.64 -34.58 -40.13
CA LEU A 205 -33.15 -35.87 -40.57
C LEU A 205 -33.03 -35.90 -42.12
N GLY A 206 -31.83 -36.23 -42.62
CA GLY A 206 -31.54 -36.26 -44.05
C GLY A 206 -31.06 -34.95 -44.66
N ASP A 207 -31.04 -33.85 -43.89
CA ASP A 207 -30.51 -32.57 -44.38
C ASP A 207 -29.04 -32.67 -44.78
N ASN A 208 -28.69 -31.88 -45.78
CA ASN A 208 -27.30 -31.73 -46.16
C ASN A 208 -26.58 -30.73 -45.23
N PHE A 209 -25.57 -31.16 -44.52
CA PHE A 209 -24.85 -30.34 -43.53
C PHE A 209 -23.35 -30.28 -43.85
N ASN A 210 -22.85 -29.04 -44.09
CA ASN A 210 -21.44 -28.82 -44.29
C ASN A 210 -20.84 -28.25 -42.97
N VAL A 211 -19.92 -28.98 -42.33
CA VAL A 211 -19.28 -28.62 -41.06
C VAL A 211 -18.51 -27.31 -41.13
N ARG A 212 -18.06 -26.88 -42.32
CA ARG A 212 -17.26 -25.64 -42.50
C ARG A 212 -18.11 -24.45 -42.95
N GLU A 213 -19.38 -24.65 -43.30
CA GLU A 213 -20.22 -23.58 -43.82
C GLU A 213 -20.39 -22.44 -42.80
N GLY A 214 -20.05 -21.20 -43.20
CA GLY A 214 -20.17 -19.99 -42.41
C GLY A 214 -19.12 -19.84 -41.28
N VAL A 215 -18.23 -20.84 -41.09
CA VAL A 215 -17.23 -20.77 -40.07
C VAL A 215 -15.94 -20.09 -40.64
N THR A 216 -15.51 -19.02 -39.99
CA THR A 216 -14.31 -18.24 -40.36
C THR A 216 -13.39 -18.11 -39.16
N ALA A 217 -12.12 -17.89 -39.44
CA ALA A 217 -11.12 -17.56 -38.43
C ALA A 217 -10.25 -16.39 -38.91
N TYR A 218 -10.00 -15.46 -37.98
CA TYR A 218 -9.19 -14.28 -38.24
C TYR A 218 -8.26 -14.00 -37.08
N ASP A 219 -7.07 -13.59 -37.39
CA ASP A 219 -6.07 -13.10 -36.46
C ASP A 219 -5.62 -11.70 -36.87
N ASN A 220 -5.19 -10.87 -35.89
CA ASN A 220 -4.81 -9.49 -36.18
C ASN A 220 -3.47 -9.35 -36.92
N GLU A 221 -2.56 -10.30 -36.77
CA GLU A 221 -1.24 -10.28 -37.42
C GLU A 221 -1.19 -11.22 -38.65
N ASP A 222 -1.73 -12.42 -38.49
CA ASP A 222 -1.75 -13.42 -39.55
C ASP A 222 -2.91 -13.26 -40.59
N GLY A 223 -3.88 -12.40 -40.26
CA GLY A 223 -5.04 -12.14 -41.11
C GLY A 223 -6.03 -13.30 -41.14
N ASP A 224 -6.52 -13.67 -42.35
CA ASP A 224 -7.49 -14.75 -42.55
C ASP A 224 -6.86 -16.14 -42.37
N LEU A 225 -7.30 -16.85 -41.33
CA LEU A 225 -6.91 -18.22 -41.01
C LEU A 225 -8.01 -19.25 -41.26
N THR A 226 -9.08 -18.90 -41.97
CA THR A 226 -10.26 -19.75 -42.20
C THR A 226 -9.86 -21.11 -42.79
N ASN A 227 -8.92 -21.14 -43.74
CA ASN A 227 -8.43 -22.37 -44.36
C ASN A 227 -7.57 -23.24 -43.42
N LYS A 228 -7.05 -22.67 -42.31
CA LYS A 228 -6.27 -23.40 -41.31
C LYS A 228 -7.13 -24.00 -40.19
N ILE A 229 -8.44 -23.77 -40.18
CA ILE A 229 -9.33 -24.38 -39.19
C ILE A 229 -9.30 -25.90 -39.30
N VAL A 230 -9.02 -26.58 -38.22
CA VAL A 230 -9.16 -28.03 -38.07
C VAL A 230 -10.48 -28.33 -37.39
N VAL A 231 -11.29 -29.17 -37.99
CA VAL A 231 -12.58 -29.59 -37.44
C VAL A 231 -12.45 -31.06 -37.01
N THR A 232 -12.84 -31.33 -35.75
CA THR A 232 -12.93 -32.69 -35.19
C THR A 232 -14.35 -32.98 -34.76
N GLY A 233 -14.77 -34.22 -34.82
CA GLY A 233 -16.15 -34.65 -34.65
C GLY A 233 -16.82 -34.96 -35.97
N LYS A 234 -18.02 -35.54 -35.92
CA LYS A 234 -18.82 -35.91 -37.08
C LYS A 234 -20.30 -35.78 -36.77
N VAL A 235 -21.06 -35.23 -37.69
CA VAL A 235 -22.54 -35.21 -37.64
C VAL A 235 -23.06 -36.34 -38.49
N GLN A 236 -23.99 -37.15 -37.95
CA GLN A 236 -24.72 -38.18 -38.69
C GLN A 236 -26.11 -37.62 -39.02
N THR A 237 -26.27 -37.09 -40.23
CA THR A 237 -27.53 -36.44 -40.64
C THR A 237 -28.66 -37.42 -40.88
N ASN A 238 -28.38 -38.73 -40.91
CA ASN A 238 -29.32 -39.83 -41.06
C ASN A 238 -29.75 -40.46 -39.74
N ALA A 239 -29.38 -39.87 -38.59
CA ALA A 239 -29.77 -40.32 -37.26
C ALA A 239 -30.09 -39.13 -36.36
N VAL A 240 -31.25 -39.16 -35.72
CA VAL A 240 -31.64 -38.19 -34.70
C VAL A 240 -30.68 -38.23 -33.54
N GLY A 241 -30.22 -37.04 -33.06
CA GLY A 241 -29.32 -36.97 -31.95
C GLY A 241 -28.56 -35.65 -31.88
N ARG A 242 -27.67 -35.52 -30.85
CA ARG A 242 -26.84 -34.34 -30.65
C ARG A 242 -25.39 -34.69 -30.95
N TYR A 243 -24.78 -33.96 -31.83
CA TYR A 243 -23.42 -34.16 -32.32
C TYR A 243 -22.56 -32.97 -31.99
N THR A 244 -21.38 -33.18 -31.42
CA THR A 244 -20.45 -32.09 -31.07
C THR A 244 -19.33 -32.03 -32.09
N LEU A 245 -19.14 -30.86 -32.67
CA LEU A 245 -17.99 -30.50 -33.49
C LEU A 245 -17.07 -29.60 -32.70
N THR A 246 -15.76 -29.78 -32.85
CA THR A 246 -14.73 -28.89 -32.29
C THR A 246 -13.92 -28.28 -33.43
N TYR A 247 -13.84 -26.96 -33.41
CA TYR A 247 -13.06 -26.16 -34.34
C TYR A 247 -11.82 -25.66 -33.63
N THR A 248 -10.63 -25.87 -34.21
CA THR A 248 -9.36 -25.36 -33.69
C THR A 248 -8.60 -24.68 -34.81
N VAL A 249 -7.92 -23.60 -34.47
CA VAL A 249 -7.00 -22.91 -35.36
C VAL A 249 -5.80 -22.37 -34.57
N SER A 250 -4.63 -22.40 -35.16
CA SER A 250 -3.43 -21.78 -34.60
C SER A 250 -2.86 -20.74 -35.52
N ASP A 251 -2.37 -19.64 -34.96
CA ASP A 251 -1.61 -18.63 -35.68
C ASP A 251 -0.15 -19.09 -35.92
N SER A 252 0.66 -18.23 -36.55
CA SER A 252 2.10 -18.48 -36.82
C SER A 252 2.92 -18.51 -35.52
N SER A 253 2.48 -17.84 -34.48
CA SER A 253 3.09 -17.79 -33.14
C SER A 253 2.68 -18.96 -32.23
N LYS A 254 1.83 -19.88 -32.74
CA LYS A 254 1.29 -21.08 -32.07
C LYS A 254 0.26 -20.76 -30.95
N ASN A 255 -0.30 -19.57 -30.92
CA ASN A 255 -1.48 -19.33 -30.11
C ASN A 255 -2.69 -20.02 -30.72
N MET A 256 -3.51 -20.67 -29.93
CA MET A 256 -4.58 -21.54 -30.41
C MET A 256 -5.95 -21.10 -29.90
N ALA A 257 -6.88 -20.95 -30.82
CA ALA A 257 -8.31 -20.81 -30.51
C ALA A 257 -9.02 -22.16 -30.66
N LYS A 258 -10.04 -22.38 -29.81
CA LYS A 258 -10.89 -23.56 -29.80
C LYS A 258 -12.33 -23.16 -29.51
N VAL A 259 -13.26 -23.58 -30.36
CA VAL A 259 -14.72 -23.39 -30.18
C VAL A 259 -15.43 -24.71 -30.43
N THR A 260 -16.50 -24.98 -29.74
CA THR A 260 -17.37 -26.14 -29.97
C THR A 260 -18.71 -25.69 -30.47
N ARG A 261 -19.32 -26.51 -31.39
CA ARG A 261 -20.70 -26.39 -31.90
C ARG A 261 -21.44 -27.68 -31.63
N VAL A 262 -22.64 -27.58 -31.10
CA VAL A 262 -23.57 -28.69 -31.04
C VAL A 262 -24.49 -28.62 -32.25
N VAL A 263 -24.59 -29.71 -32.99
CA VAL A 263 -25.57 -29.89 -34.09
C VAL A 263 -26.63 -30.90 -33.60
N GLU A 264 -27.87 -30.47 -33.52
CA GLU A 264 -29.01 -31.31 -33.14
C GLU A 264 -29.77 -31.71 -34.40
N VAL A 265 -29.81 -33.01 -34.65
CA VAL A 265 -30.64 -33.61 -35.73
C VAL A 265 -31.98 -34.00 -35.15
N ILE A 266 -33.03 -33.41 -35.66
CA ILE A 266 -34.44 -33.70 -35.29
C ILE A 266 -35.19 -34.38 -36.41
N GLU A 267 -36.36 -34.92 -36.13
CA GLU A 267 -37.23 -35.52 -37.18
C GLU A 267 -37.68 -34.50 -38.23
#